data_8d8e7b3f9fa601e9695887faae2d2243
#
_entry.id   8d8e7b3f9fa601e9695887faae2d2243
#
_cell.length_a   1.000
_cell.length_b   1.000
_cell.length_c   1.000
_cell.angle_alpha   90.00
_cell.angle_beta   90.00
_cell.angle_gamma   90.00
#
_symmetry.space_group_name_H-M   'P 1'
#
loop_
_entity.id
_entity.type
_entity.pdbx_description
1 polymer ?
#
loop_
_entity_poly.entity_id
_entity_poly.type
_entity_poly.pdbx_seq_one_letter_code
_entity_poly.pdbx_strand_id
1 'polypeptide(L)'
;MIGDHCISALGDAYIKGIRNFDINKACEGMLRNAFRTPATYEEYKNGMGRRALNSYLKYGYIPLEDSVPEAFHTCEQVSRTLEYAYDDFVLAQVLQKLETSDDYFPDPQKTGLYDTLMIRARYYRNVINPSTGYAQGRYADGSFLTDADNAFSFT
;
A
#
# COMPACT_ATOMS: atom_id res chain seq x y z
N MET A 1 -4.02 11.17 -6.04
CA MET A 1 -4.38 9.74 -5.91
C MET A 1 -3.84 9.24 -4.59
N ILE A 2 -4.66 8.64 -3.75
CA ILE A 2 -4.29 8.26 -2.37
C ILE A 2 -3.55 6.92 -2.36
N GLY A 3 -4.07 5.93 -3.08
CA GLY A 3 -3.49 4.60 -3.21
C GLY A 3 -2.70 4.40 -4.51
N ASP A 4 -2.30 3.16 -4.76
CA ASP A 4 -1.60 2.71 -5.98
C ASP A 4 -2.59 1.97 -6.91
N HIS A 5 -3.65 2.66 -7.30
CA HIS A 5 -4.80 2.08 -7.99
C HIS A 5 -4.50 1.47 -9.37
N CYS A 6 -3.32 1.71 -9.95
CA CYS A 6 -2.89 0.99 -11.13
C CYS A 6 -2.80 -0.52 -10.90
N ILE A 7 -2.47 -0.93 -9.67
CA ILE A 7 -2.43 -2.34 -9.26
C ILE A 7 -3.81 -2.97 -9.42
N SER A 8 -4.85 -2.30 -8.90
CA SER A 8 -6.22 -2.80 -8.99
C SER A 8 -6.71 -2.92 -10.43
N ALA A 9 -6.44 -1.91 -11.27
CA ALA A 9 -6.86 -1.90 -12.67
C ALA A 9 -6.15 -3.00 -13.48
N LEU A 10 -4.83 -3.12 -13.33
CA LEU A 10 -4.04 -4.12 -14.04
C LEU A 10 -4.32 -5.55 -13.54
N GLY A 11 -4.47 -5.71 -12.23
CA GLY A 11 -4.79 -6.99 -11.61
C GLY A 11 -6.17 -7.51 -12.04
N ASP A 12 -7.18 -6.65 -12.01
CA ASP A 12 -8.54 -6.99 -12.44
C ASP A 12 -8.56 -7.38 -13.93
N ALA A 13 -7.90 -6.59 -14.79
CA ALA A 13 -7.77 -6.88 -16.20
C ALA A 13 -7.12 -8.26 -16.44
N TYR A 14 -6.02 -8.54 -15.74
CA TYR A 14 -5.31 -9.81 -15.88
C TYR A 14 -6.15 -11.00 -15.42
N ILE A 15 -6.81 -10.91 -14.25
CA ILE A 15 -7.65 -11.97 -13.72
C ILE A 15 -8.86 -12.26 -14.63
N LYS A 16 -9.42 -11.23 -15.26
CA LYS A 16 -10.52 -11.34 -16.22
C LYS A 16 -10.10 -11.85 -17.62
N GLY A 17 -8.83 -12.16 -17.82
CA GLY A 17 -8.33 -12.75 -19.05
C GLY A 17 -7.90 -11.75 -20.13
N ILE A 18 -7.81 -10.46 -19.83
CA ILE A 18 -7.23 -9.50 -20.76
C ILE A 18 -5.72 -9.73 -20.84
N ARG A 19 -5.19 -9.94 -22.06
CA ARG A 19 -3.79 -10.34 -22.32
C ARG A 19 -3.07 -9.44 -23.32
N ASN A 20 -3.67 -8.36 -23.78
CA ASN A 20 -3.09 -7.44 -24.76
C ASN A 20 -2.11 -6.41 -24.14
N PHE A 21 -1.43 -6.78 -23.06
CA PHE A 21 -0.38 -6.01 -22.42
C PHE A 21 0.69 -6.94 -21.82
N ASP A 22 1.88 -6.39 -21.60
CA ASP A 22 2.99 -7.12 -20.98
C ASP A 22 2.79 -7.23 -19.47
N ILE A 23 2.28 -8.38 -19.03
CA ILE A 23 2.00 -8.62 -17.60
C ILE A 23 3.28 -8.69 -16.76
N ASN A 24 4.39 -9.18 -17.31
CA ASN A 24 5.65 -9.27 -16.56
C ASN A 24 6.19 -7.86 -16.26
N LYS A 25 6.17 -6.97 -17.25
CA LYS A 25 6.55 -5.57 -17.08
C LYS A 25 5.60 -4.81 -16.14
N ALA A 26 4.30 -5.08 -16.25
CA ALA A 26 3.30 -4.53 -15.33
C ALA A 26 3.56 -4.99 -13.90
N CYS A 27 3.82 -6.29 -13.70
CA CYS A 27 4.13 -6.87 -12.38
C CYS A 27 5.42 -6.30 -11.79
N GLU A 28 6.47 -6.10 -12.60
CA GLU A 28 7.70 -5.43 -12.16
C GLU A 28 7.42 -4.01 -11.65
N GLY A 29 6.61 -3.24 -12.39
CA GLY A 29 6.19 -1.89 -11.97
C GLY A 29 5.41 -1.87 -10.67
N MET A 30 4.44 -2.78 -10.52
CA MET A 30 3.64 -2.93 -9.31
C MET A 30 4.51 -3.32 -8.11
N LEU A 31 5.42 -4.27 -8.25
CA LEU A 31 6.36 -4.68 -7.21
C LEU A 31 7.31 -3.54 -6.84
N ARG A 32 7.81 -2.79 -7.81
CA ARG A 32 8.65 -1.63 -7.56
C ARG A 32 7.94 -0.61 -6.67
N ASN A 33 6.67 -0.29 -6.95
CA ASN A 33 5.89 0.61 -6.13
C ASN A 33 5.67 0.07 -4.71
N ALA A 34 5.40 -1.24 -4.59
CA ALA A 34 5.11 -1.88 -3.31
C ALA A 34 6.33 -2.05 -2.39
N PHE A 35 7.56 -2.08 -2.95
CA PHE A 35 8.77 -2.43 -2.19
C PHE A 35 9.88 -1.38 -2.24
N ARG A 36 9.90 -0.50 -3.25
CA ARG A 36 10.95 0.51 -3.35
C ARG A 36 10.57 1.75 -2.55
N THR A 37 11.38 2.03 -1.54
CA THR A 37 11.28 3.28 -0.77
C THR A 37 11.91 4.44 -1.53
N PRO A 38 11.44 5.70 -1.34
CA PRO A 38 12.08 6.87 -1.89
C PRO A 38 13.54 6.99 -1.43
N ALA A 39 14.43 7.35 -2.32
CA ALA A 39 15.86 7.51 -2.01
C ALA A 39 16.17 8.90 -1.44
N THR A 40 15.34 9.90 -1.76
CA THR A 40 15.52 11.29 -1.33
C THR A 40 14.23 11.89 -0.79
N TYR A 41 14.34 12.98 -0.01
CA TYR A 41 13.17 13.74 0.45
C TYR A 41 12.36 14.32 -0.72
N GLU A 42 13.02 14.72 -1.79
CA GLU A 42 12.34 15.23 -2.98
C GLU A 42 11.50 14.16 -3.67
N GLU A 43 12.01 12.95 -3.81
CA GLU A 43 11.21 11.80 -4.28
C GLU A 43 10.03 11.51 -3.35
N TYR A 44 10.25 11.54 -2.04
CA TYR A 44 9.23 11.34 -1.03
C TYR A 44 8.13 12.41 -1.13
N LYS A 45 8.51 13.69 -1.18
CA LYS A 45 7.60 14.83 -1.31
C LYS A 45 6.75 14.76 -2.57
N ASN A 46 7.37 14.41 -3.69
CA ASN A 46 6.70 14.30 -4.99
C ASN A 46 5.87 13.01 -5.15
N GLY A 47 5.87 12.13 -4.15
CA GLY A 47 5.06 10.92 -4.15
C GLY A 47 5.51 9.90 -5.20
N MET A 48 6.81 9.80 -5.47
CA MET A 48 7.35 8.78 -6.34
C MET A 48 7.23 7.40 -5.66
N GLY A 49 6.48 6.52 -6.27
CA GLY A 49 6.06 5.27 -5.65
C GLY A 49 4.99 5.50 -4.57
N ARG A 50 4.94 4.62 -3.59
CA ARG A 50 4.02 4.77 -2.45
C ARG A 50 4.60 5.74 -1.43
N ARG A 51 3.92 6.88 -1.25
CA ARG A 51 4.29 7.86 -0.22
C ARG A 51 4.18 7.24 1.17
N ALA A 52 5.12 7.58 2.07
CA ALA A 52 5.19 7.05 3.43
C ALA A 52 5.40 5.51 3.51
N LEU A 53 5.95 4.89 2.46
CA LEU A 53 6.19 3.46 2.43
C LEU A 53 7.11 3.00 3.56
N ASN A 54 8.13 3.79 3.93
CA ASN A 54 9.02 3.47 5.05
C ASN A 54 8.26 3.31 6.37
N SER A 55 7.36 4.25 6.66
CA SER A 55 6.50 4.20 7.85
C SER A 55 5.52 3.03 7.79
N TYR A 56 4.89 2.82 6.64
CA TYR A 56 3.98 1.70 6.43
C TYR A 56 4.65 0.34 6.67
N LEU A 57 5.88 0.16 6.18
CA LEU A 57 6.65 -1.07 6.40
C LEU A 57 7.12 -1.24 7.85
N LYS A 58 7.50 -0.12 8.50
CA LYS A 58 8.02 -0.12 9.87
C LYS A 58 6.95 -0.39 10.93
N TYR A 59 5.81 0.28 10.81
CA TYR A 59 4.76 0.26 11.85
C TYR A 59 3.58 -0.66 11.50
N GLY A 60 3.47 -1.06 10.24
CA GLY A 60 2.26 -1.73 9.73
C GLY A 60 1.08 -0.78 9.53
N TYR A 61 1.33 0.52 9.54
CA TYR A 61 0.42 1.63 9.22
C TYR A 61 1.24 2.89 9.02
N ILE A 62 0.61 3.95 8.55
CA ILE A 62 1.24 5.27 8.42
C ILE A 62 0.83 6.10 9.63
N PRO A 63 1.78 6.46 10.54
CA PRO A 63 1.46 7.24 11.71
C PRO A 63 1.17 8.70 11.37
N LEU A 64 0.42 9.38 12.25
CA LEU A 64 0.01 10.77 12.06
C LEU A 64 1.17 11.75 11.94
N GLU A 65 2.32 11.42 12.50
CA GLU A 65 3.55 12.21 12.40
C GLU A 65 4.18 12.17 11.00
N ASP A 66 3.82 11.16 10.18
CA ASP A 66 4.31 11.08 8.79
C ASP A 66 3.44 11.94 7.88
N SER A 67 3.72 13.23 7.87
CA SER A 67 3.08 14.22 7.00
C SER A 67 4.11 14.90 6.12
N VAL A 68 3.67 15.39 4.95
CA VAL A 68 4.52 16.15 4.02
C VAL A 68 3.87 17.50 3.76
N PRO A 69 4.15 18.52 4.59
CA PRO A 69 3.44 19.81 4.55
C PRO A 69 3.46 20.52 3.19
N GLU A 70 4.52 20.31 2.41
CA GLU A 70 4.73 20.96 1.12
C GLU A 70 4.10 20.21 -0.06
N ALA A 71 3.52 19.04 0.19
CA ALA A 71 2.93 18.22 -0.87
C ALA A 71 1.42 18.44 -0.96
N PHE A 72 0.89 18.24 -2.15
CA PHE A 72 -0.53 18.04 -2.33
C PHE A 72 -0.95 16.76 -1.57
N HIS A 73 -2.03 16.78 -0.84
CA HIS A 73 -2.39 15.69 0.08
C HIS A 73 -1.36 15.48 1.20
N THR A 74 -1.25 16.44 2.08
CA THR A 74 -0.27 16.46 3.19
C THR A 74 -0.51 15.41 4.26
N CYS A 75 -1.78 15.09 4.53
CA CYS A 75 -2.24 14.12 5.51
C CYS A 75 -2.67 12.80 4.82
N GLU A 76 -3.75 12.20 5.21
CA GLU A 76 -4.30 10.96 4.61
C GLU A 76 -3.59 9.67 5.04
N GLN A 77 -3.04 9.66 6.25
CA GLN A 77 -2.33 8.49 6.77
C GLN A 77 -3.23 7.27 6.89
N VAL A 78 -4.46 7.46 7.37
CA VAL A 78 -5.44 6.37 7.50
C VAL A 78 -5.84 5.84 6.14
N SER A 79 -6.29 6.71 5.23
CA SER A 79 -6.73 6.30 3.90
C SER A 79 -5.63 5.62 3.11
N ARG A 80 -4.38 6.13 3.16
CA ARG A 80 -3.24 5.45 2.54
C ARG A 80 -2.96 4.08 3.13
N THR A 81 -3.06 3.93 4.44
CA THR A 81 -2.89 2.62 5.09
C THR A 81 -3.92 1.61 4.58
N LEU A 82 -5.19 2.02 4.46
CA LEU A 82 -6.27 1.17 3.95
C LEU A 82 -6.04 0.81 2.48
N GLU A 83 -5.72 1.80 1.64
CA GLU A 83 -5.48 1.61 0.21
C GLU A 83 -4.27 0.72 -0.05
N TYR A 84 -3.15 0.95 0.63
CA TYR A 84 -1.95 0.12 0.45
C TYR A 84 -2.17 -1.32 0.91
N ALA A 85 -2.95 -1.55 1.95
CA ALA A 85 -3.31 -2.89 2.38
C ALA A 85 -4.16 -3.61 1.32
N TYR A 86 -5.09 -2.90 0.67
CA TYR A 86 -5.86 -3.43 -0.45
C TYR A 86 -4.99 -3.67 -1.68
N ASP A 87 -4.13 -2.72 -2.05
CA ASP A 87 -3.21 -2.86 -3.17
C ASP A 87 -2.26 -4.05 -2.98
N ASP A 88 -1.76 -4.28 -1.76
CA ASP A 88 -0.93 -5.44 -1.43
C ASP A 88 -1.70 -6.76 -1.59
N PHE A 89 -2.97 -6.80 -1.19
CA PHE A 89 -3.83 -7.96 -1.42
C PHE A 89 -3.98 -8.25 -2.91
N VAL A 90 -4.31 -7.24 -3.72
CA VAL A 90 -4.49 -7.42 -5.17
C VAL A 90 -3.21 -7.88 -5.82
N LEU A 91 -2.07 -7.30 -5.47
CA LEU A 91 -0.78 -7.70 -6.00
C LEU A 91 -0.44 -9.15 -5.64
N ALA A 92 -0.75 -9.59 -4.42
CA ALA A 92 -0.60 -10.98 -4.01
C ALA A 92 -1.43 -11.93 -4.89
N GLN A 93 -2.69 -11.57 -5.19
CA GLN A 93 -3.53 -12.38 -6.08
C GLN A 93 -2.98 -12.45 -7.51
N VAL A 94 -2.42 -11.34 -8.02
CA VAL A 94 -1.76 -11.33 -9.34
C VAL A 94 -0.56 -12.26 -9.35
N LEU A 95 0.30 -12.21 -8.33
CA LEU A 95 1.47 -13.10 -8.21
C LEU A 95 1.05 -14.56 -8.16
N GLN A 96 0.06 -14.91 -7.34
CA GLN A 96 -0.46 -16.27 -7.24
C GLN A 96 -1.02 -16.77 -8.58
N LYS A 97 -1.73 -15.91 -9.31
CA LYS A 97 -2.27 -16.26 -10.62
C LYS A 97 -1.17 -16.43 -11.65
N LEU A 98 -0.12 -15.60 -11.61
CA LEU A 98 1.04 -15.73 -12.50
C LEU A 98 1.77 -17.05 -12.28
N GLU A 99 2.02 -17.46 -11.03
CA GLU A 99 2.71 -18.72 -10.69
C GLU A 99 2.03 -19.97 -11.28
N THR A 100 0.73 -19.89 -11.54
CA THR A 100 -0.09 -20.98 -12.09
C THR A 100 -0.37 -20.83 -13.58
N SER A 101 0.24 -19.88 -14.26
CA SER A 101 -0.01 -19.57 -15.67
C SER A 101 1.22 -19.81 -16.53
N ASP A 102 0.99 -20.04 -17.83
CA ASP A 102 2.06 -20.14 -18.84
C ASP A 102 2.73 -18.77 -19.11
N ASP A 103 2.16 -17.68 -18.58
CA ASP A 103 2.70 -16.32 -18.70
C ASP A 103 3.86 -16.06 -17.72
N TYR A 104 4.14 -17.00 -16.80
CA TYR A 104 5.09 -16.79 -15.71
C TYR A 104 6.51 -17.20 -16.08
N PHE A 105 7.43 -16.26 -15.87
CA PHE A 105 8.86 -16.55 -15.84
C PHE A 105 9.32 -16.60 -14.38
N PRO A 106 9.73 -17.78 -13.86
CA PRO A 106 10.19 -17.91 -12.49
C PRO A 106 11.38 -16.97 -12.20
N ASP A 107 11.21 -16.09 -11.23
CA ASP A 107 12.27 -15.23 -10.74
C ASP A 107 12.52 -15.57 -9.26
N PRO A 108 13.70 -16.09 -8.91
CA PRO A 108 14.01 -16.43 -7.51
C PRO A 108 13.86 -15.26 -6.53
N GLN A 109 13.98 -14.01 -7.00
CA GLN A 109 13.79 -12.81 -6.18
C GLN A 109 12.33 -12.59 -5.79
N LYS A 110 11.38 -13.26 -6.46
CA LYS A 110 9.94 -13.16 -6.17
C LYS A 110 9.44 -14.20 -5.16
N THR A 111 10.30 -15.13 -4.75
CA THR A 111 9.95 -16.15 -3.76
C THR A 111 9.62 -15.52 -2.41
N GLY A 112 8.47 -15.88 -1.82
CA GLY A 112 8.01 -15.37 -0.52
C GLY A 112 7.34 -13.99 -0.57
N LEU A 113 7.26 -13.34 -1.75
CA LEU A 113 6.57 -12.05 -1.88
C LEU A 113 5.07 -12.17 -1.64
N TYR A 114 4.46 -13.27 -2.06
CA TYR A 114 3.05 -13.55 -1.80
C TYR A 114 2.73 -13.48 -0.30
N ASP A 115 3.47 -14.22 0.52
CA ASP A 115 3.24 -14.27 1.96
C ASP A 115 3.48 -12.89 2.61
N THR A 116 4.54 -12.19 2.19
CA THR A 116 4.82 -10.83 2.65
C THR A 116 3.67 -9.88 2.33
N LEU A 117 3.16 -9.90 1.11
CA LEU A 117 2.04 -9.07 0.70
C LEU A 117 0.74 -9.45 1.44
N MET A 118 0.49 -10.74 1.68
CA MET A 118 -0.68 -11.19 2.43
C MET A 118 -0.61 -10.83 3.93
N ILE A 119 0.59 -10.72 4.50
CA ILE A 119 0.77 -10.13 5.84
C ILE A 119 0.42 -8.64 5.80
N ARG A 120 0.97 -7.90 4.85
CA ARG A 120 0.74 -6.46 4.68
C ARG A 120 -0.72 -6.14 4.33
N ALA A 121 -1.39 -7.00 3.59
CA ALA A 121 -2.82 -6.90 3.30
C ALA A 121 -3.70 -6.85 4.57
N ARG A 122 -3.17 -7.26 5.72
CA ARG A 122 -3.88 -7.20 7.01
C ARG A 122 -3.57 -5.93 7.80
N TYR A 123 -2.70 -5.05 7.32
CA TYR A 123 -2.29 -3.82 8.01
C TYR A 123 -3.42 -2.81 8.19
N TYR A 124 -4.50 -2.89 7.38
CA TYR A 124 -5.71 -2.10 7.61
C TYR A 124 -6.24 -2.21 9.05
N ARG A 125 -6.03 -3.37 9.70
CA ARG A 125 -6.49 -3.61 11.08
C ARG A 125 -5.81 -2.69 12.09
N ASN A 126 -4.60 -2.22 11.78
CA ASN A 126 -3.81 -1.40 12.67
C ASN A 126 -4.36 0.03 12.81
N VAL A 127 -5.21 0.46 11.90
CA VAL A 127 -5.90 1.76 11.96
C VAL A 127 -7.37 1.64 12.36
N ILE A 128 -7.86 0.44 12.65
CA ILE A 128 -9.19 0.26 13.24
C ILE A 128 -9.06 0.36 14.76
N ASN A 129 -9.67 1.38 15.34
CA ASN A 129 -9.68 1.55 16.78
C ASN A 129 -10.64 0.52 17.42
N PRO A 130 -10.14 -0.38 18.27
CA PRO A 130 -10.99 -1.43 18.86
C PRO A 130 -12.06 -0.88 19.83
N SER A 131 -11.87 0.33 20.37
CA SER A 131 -12.84 0.93 21.27
C SER A 131 -14.05 1.52 20.55
N THR A 132 -13.87 1.97 19.29
CA THR A 132 -14.93 2.61 18.51
C THR A 132 -15.40 1.74 17.33
N GLY A 133 -14.57 0.82 16.86
CA GLY A 133 -14.80 0.02 15.65
C GLY A 133 -14.57 0.78 14.34
N TYR A 134 -14.12 2.03 14.39
CA TYR A 134 -13.90 2.87 13.21
C TYR A 134 -12.41 3.01 12.88
N ALA A 135 -12.14 3.31 11.61
CA ALA A 135 -10.81 3.71 11.18
C ALA A 135 -10.48 5.10 11.76
N GLN A 136 -9.35 5.20 12.44
CA GLN A 136 -8.88 6.43 13.10
C GLN A 136 -7.38 6.62 12.91
N GLY A 137 -6.95 7.89 12.92
CA GLY A 137 -5.54 8.23 12.95
C GLY A 137 -4.84 7.62 14.17
N ARG A 138 -3.62 7.16 13.96
CA ARG A 138 -2.81 6.51 15.00
C ARG A 138 -1.42 7.11 15.03
N TYR A 139 -0.91 7.39 16.22
CA TYR A 139 0.43 7.90 16.44
C TYR A 139 1.48 6.79 16.39
N ALA A 140 2.75 7.17 16.20
CA ALA A 140 3.87 6.21 16.12
C ALA A 140 4.08 5.42 17.42
N ASP A 141 3.63 5.94 18.56
CA ASP A 141 3.64 5.26 19.85
C ASP A 141 2.51 4.21 20.01
N GLY A 142 1.60 4.15 19.02
CA GLY A 142 0.49 3.21 18.97
C GLY A 142 -0.82 3.72 19.56
N SER A 143 -0.87 4.93 20.13
CA SER A 143 -2.11 5.55 20.59
C SER A 143 -2.98 6.02 19.43
N PHE A 144 -4.29 6.01 19.60
CA PHE A 144 -5.22 6.53 18.60
C PHE A 144 -5.53 8.01 18.86
N LEU A 145 -5.80 8.73 17.77
CA LEU A 145 -6.33 10.09 17.84
C LEU A 145 -7.60 10.12 18.68
N THR A 146 -7.72 11.07 19.60
CA THR A 146 -8.89 11.21 20.47
C THR A 146 -9.93 12.16 19.87
N ASP A 147 -11.16 12.12 20.39
CA ASP A 147 -12.22 13.07 19.97
C ASP A 147 -11.83 14.52 20.25
N ALA A 148 -11.02 14.77 21.29
CA ALA A 148 -10.49 16.09 21.60
C ALA A 148 -9.56 16.63 20.50
N ASP A 149 -8.95 15.73 19.71
CA ASP A 149 -8.01 16.05 18.63
C ASP A 149 -8.68 16.04 17.25
N ASN A 150 -10.02 16.12 17.17
CA ASN A 150 -10.80 16.03 15.92
C ASN A 150 -10.66 14.69 15.21
N ALA A 151 -11.06 13.61 15.86
CA ALA A 151 -10.99 12.23 15.34
C ALA A 151 -11.66 12.00 13.96
N PHE A 152 -12.46 12.93 13.49
CA PHE A 152 -13.12 12.92 12.18
C PHE A 152 -12.51 13.90 11.17
N SER A 153 -11.30 14.39 11.41
CA SER A 153 -10.58 15.16 10.38
C SER A 153 -10.08 14.25 9.25
N PHE A 154 -9.77 14.84 8.11
CA PHE A 154 -9.10 14.13 7.01
C PHE A 154 -7.66 13.74 7.41
N THR A 155 -7.51 12.56 7.93
CA THR A 155 -6.21 11.97 8.34
C THR A 155 -5.92 10.70 7.56
#